data_9a2e64d0e642481da95118c28e8e087e
#
_entry.id   9a2e64d0e642481da95118c28e8e087e
#
_cell.length_a   1.000
_cell.length_b   1.000
_cell.length_c   1.000
_cell.angle_alpha   90.00
_cell.angle_beta   90.00
_cell.angle_gamma   90.00
#
_symmetry.space_group_name_H-M   'P 1'
#
loop_
_entity.id
_entity.type
_entity.pdbx_description
1 polymer ?
#
loop_
_entity_poly.entity_id
_entity_poly.type
_entity_poly.pdbx_seq_one_letter_code
_entity_poly.pdbx_strand_id
1 'polypeptide(L)'
;MRQFQFRFQRVYELKERMEDVRKAALGDAVGALEAEREELRRLGDEKQLRRQASRGESGQTLEPGLLQLASNFGLRLERESGEQTEQVRLAQTVTDEKRAELMEATRDRKVFEILRDRAAAAHKKAAQRHELRILDEIGGQLHHRKDTEEPK
;
A
#
# COMPACT_ATOMS: atom_id res chain seq x y z
N MET A 1 6.77 -25.32 -30.35
CA MET A 1 6.03 -25.35 -29.06
C MET A 1 5.01 -24.19 -28.97
N ARG A 2 3.85 -24.39 -28.31
CA ARG A 2 2.89 -23.30 -28.10
C ARG A 2 3.43 -22.32 -27.07
N GLN A 3 3.17 -21.03 -27.28
CA GLN A 3 3.53 -19.95 -26.35
C GLN A 3 2.83 -20.17 -24.99
N PHE A 4 3.53 -19.90 -23.88
CA PHE A 4 2.95 -20.00 -22.55
C PHE A 4 1.78 -19.04 -22.39
N GLN A 5 0.64 -19.56 -21.96
CA GLN A 5 -0.55 -18.78 -21.62
C GLN A 5 -1.00 -19.15 -20.20
N PHE A 6 -1.06 -18.18 -19.32
CA PHE A 6 -1.57 -18.39 -17.97
C PHE A 6 -3.10 -18.41 -17.96
N ARG A 7 -3.70 -19.53 -17.55
CA ARG A 7 -5.17 -19.71 -17.55
C ARG A 7 -5.91 -18.63 -16.80
N PHE A 8 -5.32 -18.10 -15.71
CA PHE A 8 -5.92 -17.09 -14.83
C PHE A 8 -5.37 -15.68 -15.07
N GLN A 9 -4.80 -15.39 -16.24
CA GLN A 9 -4.21 -14.08 -16.55
C GLN A 9 -5.17 -12.93 -16.30
N ARG A 10 -6.43 -13.05 -16.74
CA ARG A 10 -7.46 -12.02 -16.53
C ARG A 10 -7.78 -11.79 -15.06
N VAL A 11 -7.77 -12.85 -14.24
CA VAL A 11 -8.02 -12.75 -12.80
C VAL A 11 -6.83 -12.08 -12.12
N TYR A 12 -5.60 -12.42 -12.52
CA TYR A 12 -4.40 -11.77 -12.02
C TYR A 12 -4.43 -10.25 -12.31
N GLU A 13 -4.71 -9.85 -13.54
CA GLU A 13 -4.84 -8.43 -13.92
C GLU A 13 -5.95 -7.71 -13.15
N LEU A 14 -7.07 -8.38 -12.89
CA LEU A 14 -8.14 -7.82 -12.06
C LEU A 14 -7.66 -7.59 -10.62
N LYS A 15 -6.96 -8.56 -10.02
CA LYS A 15 -6.43 -8.43 -8.66
C LYS A 15 -5.36 -7.34 -8.56
N GLU A 16 -4.54 -7.18 -9.59
CA GLU A 16 -3.56 -6.08 -9.69
C GLU A 16 -4.25 -4.71 -9.70
N ARG A 17 -5.28 -4.53 -10.53
CA ARG A 17 -6.07 -3.29 -10.54
C ARG A 17 -6.78 -3.02 -9.20
N MET A 18 -7.29 -4.07 -8.55
CA MET A 18 -7.90 -3.93 -7.22
C MET A 18 -6.88 -3.46 -6.17
N GLU A 19 -5.66 -4.01 -6.18
CA GLU A 19 -4.57 -3.55 -5.31
C GLU A 19 -4.23 -2.07 -5.57
N ASP A 20 -4.16 -1.63 -6.83
CA ASP A 20 -3.88 -0.24 -7.18
C ASP A 20 -4.98 0.71 -6.70
N VAL A 21 -6.25 0.32 -6.82
CA VAL A 21 -7.38 1.10 -6.25
C VAL A 21 -7.26 1.20 -4.72
N ARG A 22 -6.88 0.12 -4.02
CA ARG A 22 -6.69 0.15 -2.57
C ARG A 22 -5.48 1.00 -2.15
N LYS A 23 -4.40 1.00 -2.95
CA LYS A 23 -3.25 1.89 -2.75
C LYS A 23 -3.65 3.36 -2.84
N ALA A 24 -4.41 3.72 -3.88
CA ALA A 24 -4.91 5.08 -4.04
C ALA A 24 -5.80 5.50 -2.85
N ALA A 25 -6.75 4.66 -2.46
CA ALA A 25 -7.63 4.91 -1.31
C ALA A 25 -6.86 5.08 0.01
N LEU A 26 -5.79 4.30 0.22
CA LEU A 26 -4.90 4.49 1.37
C LEU A 26 -4.14 5.82 1.27
N GLY A 27 -3.66 6.20 0.08
CA GLY A 27 -3.00 7.49 -0.14
C GLY A 27 -3.88 8.66 0.24
N ASP A 28 -5.15 8.64 -0.18
CA ASP A 28 -6.14 9.67 0.15
C ASP A 28 -6.42 9.72 1.66
N ALA A 29 -6.56 8.55 2.31
CA ALA A 29 -6.78 8.49 3.76
C ALA A 29 -5.58 8.99 4.57
N VAL A 30 -4.35 8.70 4.13
CA VAL A 30 -3.13 9.23 4.76
C VAL A 30 -3.05 10.73 4.58
N GLY A 31 -3.35 11.25 3.39
CA GLY A 31 -3.38 12.71 3.14
C GLY A 31 -4.40 13.42 4.03
N ALA A 32 -5.61 12.86 4.19
CA ALA A 32 -6.62 13.40 5.10
C ALA A 32 -6.14 13.39 6.57
N LEU A 33 -5.52 12.29 7.03
CA LEU A 33 -4.96 12.20 8.37
C LEU A 33 -3.86 13.26 8.63
N GLU A 34 -3.01 13.48 7.64
CA GLU A 34 -1.95 14.49 7.74
C GLU A 34 -2.52 15.91 7.83
N ALA A 35 -3.58 16.22 7.08
CA ALA A 35 -4.28 17.48 7.16
C ALA A 35 -4.89 17.72 8.55
N GLU A 36 -5.56 16.71 9.12
CA GLU A 36 -6.13 16.80 10.47
C GLU A 36 -5.04 16.97 11.55
N ARG A 37 -3.91 16.31 11.40
CA ARG A 37 -2.77 16.47 12.31
C ARG A 37 -2.12 17.84 12.20
N GLU A 38 -2.06 18.42 11.01
CA GLU A 38 -1.54 19.77 10.81
C GLU A 38 -2.43 20.81 11.48
N GLU A 39 -3.75 20.67 11.35
CA GLU A 39 -4.71 21.54 12.03
C GLU A 39 -4.58 21.43 13.57
N LEU A 40 -4.42 20.21 14.10
CA LEU A 40 -4.18 20.02 15.53
C LEU A 40 -2.88 20.69 15.99
N ARG A 41 -1.81 20.63 15.18
CA ARG A 41 -0.54 21.34 15.46
C ARG A 41 -0.76 22.85 15.49
N ARG A 42 -1.46 23.39 14.50
CA ARG A 42 -1.78 24.82 14.42
C ARG A 42 -2.51 25.31 15.68
N LEU A 43 -3.52 24.56 16.13
CA LEU A 43 -4.24 24.87 17.38
C LEU A 43 -3.33 24.77 18.61
N GLY A 44 -2.37 23.84 18.62
CA GLY A 44 -1.36 23.72 19.67
C GLY A 44 -0.43 24.93 19.74
N ASP A 45 0.05 25.39 18.59
CA ASP A 45 0.92 26.56 18.47
C ASP A 45 0.18 27.83 18.94
N GLU A 46 -1.08 28.00 18.57
CA GLU A 46 -1.92 29.12 19.00
C GLU A 46 -2.12 29.11 20.51
N LYS A 47 -2.34 27.93 21.12
CA LYS A 47 -2.39 27.80 22.60
C LYS A 47 -1.07 28.22 23.25
N GLN A 48 0.05 27.82 22.67
CA GLN A 48 1.39 28.13 23.19
C GLN A 48 1.67 29.63 23.12
N LEU A 49 1.41 30.28 21.99
CA LEU A 49 1.53 31.72 21.81
C LEU A 49 0.71 32.49 22.85
N ARG A 50 -0.52 32.07 23.03
CA ARG A 50 -1.39 32.70 24.08
C ARG A 50 -0.82 32.56 25.48
N ARG A 51 -0.31 31.37 25.85
CA ARG A 51 0.33 31.14 27.18
C ARG A 51 1.56 32.03 27.36
N GLN A 52 2.34 32.23 26.30
CA GLN A 52 3.51 33.12 26.34
C GLN A 52 3.09 34.60 26.52
N ALA A 53 2.08 35.07 25.78
CA ALA A 53 1.56 36.40 25.91
C ALA A 53 1.03 36.66 27.34
N SER A 54 0.25 35.75 27.91
CA SER A 54 -0.27 35.86 29.27
C SER A 54 0.84 35.89 30.35
N ARG A 55 2.01 35.30 30.10
CA ARG A 55 3.15 35.37 31.03
C ARG A 55 3.90 36.70 30.94
N GLY A 56 3.96 37.29 29.75
CA GLY A 56 4.64 38.59 29.52
C GLY A 56 3.87 39.76 30.14
N GLU A 57 2.56 39.62 30.33
CA GLU A 57 1.66 40.66 30.92
C GLU A 57 1.51 40.55 32.46
N SER A 58 2.23 39.61 33.10
CA SER A 58 2.23 39.46 34.56
C SER A 58 2.82 40.71 35.23
N GLY A 59 1.96 41.65 35.59
CA GLY A 59 2.33 42.94 36.27
C GLY A 59 1.52 44.14 35.78
N GLN A 60 0.76 43.98 34.70
CA GLN A 60 -0.18 45.03 34.27
C GLN A 60 -1.58 44.75 34.82
N THR A 61 -2.24 45.82 35.30
CA THR A 61 -3.65 45.76 35.74
C THR A 61 -4.52 45.69 34.47
N LEU A 62 -4.90 44.44 34.07
CA LEU A 62 -5.78 44.22 32.92
C LEU A 62 -7.22 44.63 33.30
N GLU A 63 -7.91 45.30 32.37
CA GLU A 63 -9.33 45.55 32.50
C GLU A 63 -10.12 44.24 32.63
N PRO A 64 -11.13 44.17 33.54
CA PRO A 64 -11.91 42.95 33.74
C PRO A 64 -12.54 42.38 32.45
N GLY A 65 -12.94 43.23 31.50
CA GLY A 65 -13.51 42.86 30.23
C GLY A 65 -12.49 42.14 29.29
N LEU A 66 -11.23 42.58 29.29
CA LEU A 66 -10.17 41.94 28.54
C LEU A 66 -9.80 40.55 29.11
N LEU A 67 -9.82 40.41 30.43
CA LEU A 67 -9.61 39.14 31.11
C LEU A 67 -10.71 38.14 30.76
N GLN A 68 -11.97 38.59 30.72
CA GLN A 68 -13.08 37.71 30.34
C GLN A 68 -13.01 37.28 28.88
N LEU A 69 -12.65 38.20 27.97
CA LEU A 69 -12.44 37.90 26.57
C LEU A 69 -11.32 36.87 26.37
N ALA A 70 -10.18 37.06 27.02
CA ALA A 70 -9.05 36.15 26.99
C ALA A 70 -9.40 34.77 27.55
N SER A 71 -10.21 34.72 28.62
CA SER A 71 -10.70 33.45 29.18
C SER A 71 -11.62 32.72 28.20
N ASN A 72 -12.61 33.42 27.64
CA ASN A 72 -13.55 32.85 26.68
C ASN A 72 -12.82 32.30 25.42
N PHE A 73 -11.84 33.06 24.91
CA PHE A 73 -11.00 32.62 23.81
C PHE A 73 -10.21 31.32 24.14
N GLY A 74 -9.69 31.26 25.37
CA GLY A 74 -9.01 30.07 25.85
C GLY A 74 -9.89 28.83 25.91
N LEU A 75 -11.09 28.96 26.45
CA LEU A 75 -12.06 27.86 26.52
C LEU A 75 -12.49 27.39 25.12
N ARG A 76 -12.67 28.34 24.18
CA ARG A 76 -12.95 28.02 22.79
C ARG A 76 -11.81 27.20 22.16
N LEU A 77 -10.58 27.65 22.33
CA LEU A 77 -9.40 26.98 21.80
C LEU A 77 -9.22 25.57 22.38
N GLU A 78 -9.55 25.38 23.65
CA GLU A 78 -9.51 24.05 24.29
C GLU A 78 -10.57 23.13 23.72
N ARG A 79 -11.78 23.60 23.50
CA ARG A 79 -12.85 22.83 22.88
C ARG A 79 -12.49 22.44 21.44
N GLU A 80 -12.08 23.41 20.62
CA GLU A 80 -11.66 23.18 19.23
C GLU A 80 -10.51 22.14 19.15
N SER A 81 -9.53 22.24 20.03
CA SER A 81 -8.43 21.28 20.10
C SER A 81 -8.89 19.88 20.55
N GLY A 82 -9.89 19.79 21.42
CA GLY A 82 -10.50 18.53 21.81
C GLY A 82 -11.26 17.88 20.65
N GLU A 83 -12.08 18.66 19.95
CA GLU A 83 -12.82 18.24 18.76
C GLU A 83 -11.84 17.77 17.66
N GLN A 84 -10.76 18.54 17.42
CA GLN A 84 -9.74 18.20 16.44
C GLN A 84 -8.97 16.92 16.79
N THR A 85 -8.70 16.68 18.07
CA THR A 85 -8.08 15.42 18.53
C THR A 85 -8.96 14.22 18.17
N GLU A 86 -10.27 14.36 18.30
CA GLU A 86 -11.21 13.31 17.92
C GLU A 86 -11.24 13.10 16.40
N GLN A 87 -11.16 14.17 15.59
CA GLN A 87 -11.04 14.06 14.13
C GLN A 87 -9.77 13.31 13.71
N VAL A 88 -8.64 13.62 14.34
CA VAL A 88 -7.39 12.88 14.11
C VAL A 88 -7.55 11.38 14.45
N ARG A 89 -8.23 11.07 15.56
CA ARG A 89 -8.48 9.68 15.96
C ARG A 89 -9.36 8.95 14.93
N LEU A 90 -10.40 9.59 14.43
CA LEU A 90 -11.28 9.04 13.40
C LEU A 90 -10.53 8.81 12.09
N ALA A 91 -9.76 9.81 11.64
CA ALA A 91 -8.94 9.71 10.43
C ALA A 91 -7.88 8.60 10.54
N GLN A 92 -7.29 8.42 11.73
CA GLN A 92 -6.37 7.32 12.00
C GLN A 92 -7.07 5.96 11.85
N THR A 93 -8.27 5.80 12.40
CA THR A 93 -9.05 4.56 12.28
C THR A 93 -9.32 4.22 10.81
N VAL A 94 -9.77 5.21 10.02
CA VAL A 94 -10.00 5.03 8.58
C VAL A 94 -8.72 4.63 7.85
N THR A 95 -7.59 5.25 8.19
CA THR A 95 -6.29 4.91 7.59
C THR A 95 -5.89 3.47 7.91
N ASP A 96 -6.10 3.00 9.12
CA ASP A 96 -5.77 1.63 9.54
C ASP A 96 -6.69 0.59 8.86
N GLU A 97 -7.97 0.91 8.67
CA GLU A 97 -8.89 0.11 7.87
C GLU A 97 -8.42 0.00 6.41
N LYS A 98 -8.03 1.12 5.78
CA LYS A 98 -7.52 1.11 4.40
C LYS A 98 -6.21 0.34 4.26
N ARG A 99 -5.35 0.35 5.27
CA ARG A 99 -4.15 -0.50 5.32
C ARG A 99 -4.50 -1.98 5.35
N ALA A 100 -5.47 -2.37 6.16
CA ALA A 100 -5.93 -3.76 6.24
C ALA A 100 -6.52 -4.23 4.89
N GLU A 101 -7.36 -3.41 4.24
CA GLU A 101 -7.90 -3.69 2.91
C GLU A 101 -6.80 -3.86 1.84
N LEU A 102 -5.78 -3.00 1.86
CA LEU A 102 -4.64 -3.11 0.95
C LEU A 102 -3.82 -4.38 1.20
N MET A 103 -3.59 -4.73 2.47
CA MET A 103 -2.87 -5.97 2.81
C MET A 103 -3.61 -7.21 2.31
N GLU A 104 -4.94 -7.25 2.38
CA GLU A 104 -5.76 -8.32 1.84
C GLU A 104 -5.66 -8.38 0.32
N ALA A 105 -5.84 -7.26 -0.38
CA ALA A 105 -5.71 -7.19 -1.84
C ALA A 105 -4.31 -7.63 -2.32
N THR A 106 -3.25 -7.23 -1.61
CA THR A 106 -1.88 -7.63 -1.89
C THR A 106 -1.68 -9.14 -1.72
N ARG A 107 -2.25 -9.76 -0.68
CA ARG A 107 -2.21 -11.21 -0.47
C ARG A 107 -2.92 -11.94 -1.60
N ASP A 108 -4.08 -11.48 -1.98
CA ASP A 108 -4.87 -12.04 -3.08
C ASP A 108 -4.08 -12.03 -4.40
N ARG A 109 -3.49 -10.88 -4.76
CA ARG A 109 -2.66 -10.77 -5.97
C ARG A 109 -1.46 -11.72 -5.92
N LYS A 110 -0.76 -11.79 -4.78
CA LYS A 110 0.40 -12.67 -4.60
C LYS A 110 0.08 -14.15 -4.80
N VAL A 111 -1.11 -14.60 -4.42
CA VAL A 111 -1.54 -15.99 -4.67
C VAL A 111 -1.54 -16.29 -6.17
N PHE A 112 -2.12 -15.42 -6.99
CA PHE A 112 -2.15 -15.59 -8.44
C PHE A 112 -0.77 -15.41 -9.09
N GLU A 113 0.09 -14.55 -8.55
CA GLU A 113 1.48 -14.40 -8.96
C GLU A 113 2.25 -15.71 -8.79
N ILE A 114 2.17 -16.32 -7.61
CA ILE A 114 2.80 -17.63 -7.32
C ILE A 114 2.26 -18.73 -8.24
N LEU A 115 0.95 -18.75 -8.50
CA LEU A 115 0.35 -19.71 -9.42
C LEU A 115 0.85 -19.53 -10.85
N ARG A 116 1.00 -18.30 -11.32
CA ARG A 116 1.54 -17.97 -12.64
C ARG A 116 2.99 -18.43 -12.75
N ASP A 117 3.81 -18.14 -11.75
CA ASP A 117 5.23 -18.49 -11.75
C ASP A 117 5.43 -20.02 -11.72
N ARG A 118 4.63 -20.75 -10.95
CA ARG A 118 4.61 -22.22 -10.94
C ARG A 118 4.20 -22.79 -12.30
N ALA A 119 3.17 -22.23 -12.92
CA ALA A 119 2.71 -22.66 -14.23
C ALA A 119 3.77 -22.38 -15.31
N ALA A 120 4.44 -21.22 -15.27
CA ALA A 120 5.53 -20.88 -16.18
C ALA A 120 6.73 -21.83 -16.01
N ALA A 121 7.11 -22.13 -14.78
CA ALA A 121 8.18 -23.09 -14.48
C ALA A 121 7.85 -24.51 -14.96
N ALA A 122 6.61 -24.96 -14.77
CA ALA A 122 6.15 -26.26 -15.26
C ALA A 122 6.16 -26.32 -16.79
N HIS A 123 5.69 -25.26 -17.47
CA HIS A 123 5.74 -25.16 -18.92
C HIS A 123 7.18 -25.19 -19.45
N LYS A 124 8.11 -24.47 -18.83
CA LYS A 124 9.54 -24.48 -19.20
C LYS A 124 10.14 -25.87 -19.05
N LYS A 125 9.86 -26.56 -17.95
CA LYS A 125 10.33 -27.95 -17.74
C LYS A 125 9.75 -28.91 -18.78
N ALA A 126 8.48 -28.78 -19.15
CA ALA A 126 7.86 -29.59 -20.18
C ALA A 126 8.50 -29.33 -21.56
N ALA A 127 8.81 -28.04 -21.85
CA ALA A 127 9.52 -27.64 -23.05
C ALA A 127 10.89 -28.33 -23.16
N GLN A 128 11.70 -28.23 -22.13
CA GLN A 128 13.02 -28.84 -22.06
C GLN A 128 12.96 -30.36 -22.23
N ARG A 129 12.00 -31.02 -21.58
CA ARG A 129 11.82 -32.49 -21.75
C ARG A 129 11.44 -32.88 -23.18
N HIS A 130 10.61 -32.04 -23.82
CA HIS A 130 10.23 -32.27 -25.22
C HIS A 130 11.44 -32.12 -26.15
N GLU A 131 12.25 -31.08 -25.95
CA GLU A 131 13.47 -30.84 -26.72
C GLU A 131 14.48 -31.99 -26.55
N LEU A 132 14.70 -32.46 -25.32
CA LEU A 132 15.57 -33.62 -25.07
C LEU A 132 15.07 -34.87 -25.78
N ARG A 133 13.75 -35.15 -25.76
CA ARG A 133 13.20 -36.30 -26.47
C ARG A 133 13.46 -36.23 -27.99
N ILE A 134 13.31 -35.06 -28.61
CA ILE A 134 13.60 -34.85 -30.02
C ILE A 134 15.08 -35.09 -30.29
N LEU A 135 15.98 -34.59 -29.45
CA LEU A 135 17.43 -34.80 -29.59
C LEU A 135 17.81 -36.27 -29.43
N ASP A 136 17.21 -36.97 -28.47
CA ASP A 136 17.42 -38.41 -28.26
C ASP A 136 16.93 -39.23 -29.48
N GLU A 137 15.78 -38.85 -30.05
CA GLU A 137 15.24 -39.51 -31.25
C GLU A 137 16.15 -39.31 -32.48
N ILE A 138 16.62 -38.05 -32.68
CA ILE A 138 17.58 -37.75 -33.77
C ILE A 138 18.89 -38.49 -33.56
N GLY A 139 19.42 -38.52 -32.33
CA GLY A 139 20.64 -39.25 -31.97
C GLY A 139 20.50 -40.75 -32.25
N GLY A 140 19.38 -41.35 -31.85
CA GLY A 140 19.08 -42.78 -32.12
C GLY A 140 19.01 -43.12 -33.62
N GLN A 141 18.34 -42.21 -34.40
CA GLN A 141 18.26 -42.41 -35.86
C GLN A 141 19.64 -42.31 -36.54
N LEU A 142 20.50 -41.41 -36.12
CA LEU A 142 21.86 -41.25 -36.63
C LEU A 142 22.74 -42.45 -36.28
N HIS A 143 22.59 -43.01 -35.09
CA HIS A 143 23.33 -44.23 -34.70
C HIS A 143 22.88 -45.42 -35.52
N HIS A 144 21.59 -45.62 -35.69
CA HIS A 144 21.07 -46.75 -36.47
C HIS A 144 21.46 -46.69 -37.96
N ARG A 145 21.59 -45.51 -38.54
CA ARG A 145 22.11 -45.33 -39.91
C ARG A 145 23.58 -45.71 -40.02
N LYS A 146 24.42 -45.38 -39.06
CA LYS A 146 25.85 -45.77 -39.07
C LYS A 146 26.02 -47.27 -38.97
N ASP A 147 25.24 -47.97 -38.15
CA ASP A 147 25.26 -49.39 -37.99
C ASP A 147 24.78 -50.13 -39.26
N THR A 148 24.00 -49.49 -40.14
CA THR A 148 23.50 -50.08 -41.40
C THR A 148 24.43 -49.82 -42.59
N GLU A 149 25.36 -48.85 -42.49
CA GLU A 149 26.31 -48.47 -43.56
C GLU A 149 27.71 -49.13 -43.42
N GLU A 150 27.98 -49.92 -42.37
CA GLU A 150 29.19 -50.72 -42.30
C GLU A 150 28.94 -52.09 -42.98
N PRO A 151 29.31 -52.32 -44.28
CA PRO A 151 29.35 -53.64 -44.89
C PRO A 151 30.57 -54.37 -44.39
N LYS A 152 30.39 -55.66 -44.05
CA LYS A 152 31.44 -56.58 -43.80
C LYS A 152 32.38 -56.78 -45.01
#